data_75f66d950cebc011f8bf64aa54473df8
#
_entry.id   75f66d950cebc011f8bf64aa54473df8
#
_cell.length_a   1.000
_cell.length_b   1.000
_cell.length_c   1.000
_cell.angle_alpha   90.00
_cell.angle_beta   90.00
_cell.angle_gamma   90.00
#
_symmetry.space_group_name_H-M   'P 1'
#
loop_
_entity.id
_entity.type
_entity.pdbx_description
1 polymer ?
#
loop_
_entity_poly.entity_id
_entity_poly.type
_entity_poly.pdbx_seq_one_letter_code
_entity_poly.pdbx_strand_id
1 'polypeptide(L)'
;MKLVQAEQKQIERIVEISKAAFDSDIAVGASSVGGPPEYDSVTWHEQMFNERHLFQAEIDGEIIGGALLFLIDDGKMLYIGRIFVDPIHHRKGYGISLMKLVESYYPSVKKIVLDTPLWNVRTNDFYKKLGYSEVKRDKEFAYYQKDLDC
;
A
#
# COMPACT_ATOMS: atom_id res chain seq x y z
N MET A 1 -1.98 -4.74 15.44
CA MET A 1 -1.66 -3.71 14.42
C MET A 1 -2.81 -2.73 14.33
N LYS A 2 -2.50 -1.49 14.08
CA LYS A 2 -3.48 -0.42 14.01
C LYS A 2 -3.21 0.41 12.76
N LEU A 3 -4.26 0.73 12.01
CA LEU A 3 -4.19 1.57 10.82
C LEU A 3 -4.95 2.87 11.11
N VAL A 4 -4.26 4.00 11.03
CA VAL A 4 -4.85 5.33 11.26
C VAL A 4 -4.34 6.31 10.21
N GLN A 5 -5.07 7.41 10.03
CA GLN A 5 -4.54 8.49 9.21
C GLN A 5 -3.23 8.97 9.79
N ALA A 6 -2.28 9.31 8.91
CA ALA A 6 -0.95 9.70 9.33
C ALA A 6 -0.98 10.95 10.23
N GLU A 7 -0.03 11.01 11.15
CA GLU A 7 0.24 12.20 11.94
C GLU A 7 1.36 12.99 11.27
N GLN A 8 1.24 14.31 11.29
CA GLN A 8 2.24 15.18 10.63
C GLN A 8 3.67 14.90 11.12
N LYS A 9 3.84 14.69 12.41
CA LYS A 9 5.15 14.41 13.00
C LYS A 9 5.76 13.08 12.57
N GLN A 10 4.96 12.19 11.97
CA GLN A 10 5.42 10.87 11.52
C GLN A 10 5.72 10.79 10.03
N ILE A 11 5.49 11.85 9.28
CA ILE A 11 5.65 11.81 7.81
C ILE A 11 7.07 11.42 7.42
N GLU A 12 8.09 12.00 8.04
CA GLU A 12 9.48 11.66 7.71
C GLU A 12 9.77 10.17 7.94
N ARG A 13 9.26 9.63 9.06
CA ARG A 13 9.44 8.20 9.36
C ARG A 13 8.71 7.31 8.35
N ILE A 14 7.49 7.70 7.96
CA ILE A 14 6.72 6.97 6.95
C ILE A 14 7.49 6.96 5.62
N VAL A 15 8.08 8.10 5.23
CA VAL A 15 8.85 8.20 3.99
C VAL A 15 10.11 7.33 4.04
N GLU A 16 10.81 7.31 5.18
CA GLU A 16 11.96 6.41 5.35
C GLU A 16 11.56 4.95 5.13
N ILE A 17 10.42 4.54 5.68
CA ILE A 17 9.91 3.18 5.54
C ILE A 17 9.51 2.90 4.09
N SER A 18 8.82 3.85 3.44
CA SER A 18 8.46 3.75 2.03
C SER A 18 9.70 3.53 1.17
N LYS A 19 10.73 4.35 1.38
CA LYS A 19 11.99 4.23 0.65
C LYS A 19 12.63 2.86 0.86
N ALA A 20 12.76 2.43 2.10
CA ALA A 20 13.36 1.14 2.42
C ALA A 20 12.59 -0.02 1.80
N ALA A 21 11.25 0.03 1.87
CA ALA A 21 10.40 -1.03 1.35
C ALA A 21 10.53 -1.16 -0.17
N PHE A 22 10.42 -0.04 -0.90
CA PHE A 22 10.50 -0.09 -2.36
C PHE A 22 11.92 -0.35 -2.87
N ASP A 23 12.93 0.20 -2.20
CA ASP A 23 14.33 -0.10 -2.54
C ASP A 23 14.65 -1.60 -2.38
N SER A 24 13.96 -2.29 -1.47
CA SER A 24 14.15 -3.73 -1.27
C SER A 24 13.64 -4.58 -2.44
N ASP A 25 12.84 -4.01 -3.33
CA ASP A 25 12.27 -4.73 -4.47
C ASP A 25 13.34 -5.22 -5.47
N ILE A 26 14.56 -4.69 -5.42
CA ILE A 26 15.65 -5.19 -6.24
C ILE A 26 15.89 -6.69 -5.99
N ALA A 27 15.59 -7.16 -4.80
CA ALA A 27 15.74 -8.58 -4.44
C ALA A 27 14.66 -9.47 -5.08
N VAL A 28 13.59 -8.90 -5.63
CA VAL A 28 12.47 -9.66 -6.21
C VAL A 28 12.20 -9.30 -7.67
N GLY A 29 13.19 -8.75 -8.37
CA GLY A 29 13.10 -8.58 -9.81
C GLY A 29 13.14 -7.16 -10.34
N ALA A 30 13.25 -6.15 -9.48
CA ALA A 30 13.42 -4.78 -9.97
C ALA A 30 14.77 -4.65 -10.68
N SER A 31 14.79 -3.90 -11.77
CA SER A 31 16.02 -3.72 -12.58
C SER A 31 17.05 -2.82 -11.88
N SER A 32 16.60 -2.00 -10.93
CA SER A 32 17.47 -1.10 -10.17
C SER A 32 16.78 -0.76 -8.84
N VAL A 33 17.54 -0.17 -7.92
CA VAL A 33 16.98 0.38 -6.68
C VAL A 33 16.04 1.53 -7.06
N GLY A 34 14.84 1.54 -6.49
CA GLY A 34 13.85 2.58 -6.72
C GLY A 34 12.44 2.09 -6.44
N GLY A 35 11.48 2.94 -6.74
CA GLY A 35 10.07 2.65 -6.50
C GLY A 35 9.16 3.50 -7.37
N PRO A 36 7.86 3.56 -7.04
CA PRO A 36 6.92 4.40 -7.78
C PRO A 36 7.31 5.88 -7.67
N PRO A 37 6.79 6.75 -8.55
CA PRO A 37 7.11 8.17 -8.50
C PRO A 37 6.91 8.74 -7.10
N GLU A 38 7.87 9.56 -6.63
CA GLU A 38 7.80 10.28 -5.36
C GLU A 38 7.81 9.38 -4.11
N TYR A 39 8.19 8.10 -4.25
CA TYR A 39 8.18 7.13 -3.13
C TYR A 39 9.09 7.55 -1.98
N ASP A 40 10.11 8.38 -2.23
CA ASP A 40 11.06 8.90 -1.27
C ASP A 40 10.92 10.41 -1.02
N SER A 41 9.85 11.03 -1.48
CA SER A 41 9.63 12.47 -1.37
C SER A 41 8.82 12.83 -0.15
N VAL A 42 9.43 13.56 0.79
CA VAL A 42 8.70 14.09 1.96
C VAL A 42 7.64 15.10 1.51
N THR A 43 7.97 15.98 0.57
CA THR A 43 7.04 17.00 0.08
C THR A 43 5.77 16.37 -0.52
N TRP A 44 5.94 15.33 -1.35
CA TRP A 44 4.79 14.65 -1.94
C TRP A 44 3.94 13.99 -0.87
N HIS A 45 4.56 13.35 0.12
CA HIS A 45 3.82 12.70 1.21
C HIS A 45 3.12 13.72 2.12
N GLU A 46 3.68 14.91 2.31
CA GLU A 46 3.00 16.00 3.01
C GLU A 46 1.74 16.43 2.25
N GLN A 47 1.79 16.48 0.92
CA GLN A 47 0.62 16.78 0.11
C GLN A 47 -0.44 15.68 0.29
N MET A 48 -0.04 14.42 0.25
CA MET A 48 -0.96 13.29 0.46
C MET A 48 -1.56 13.32 1.87
N PHE A 49 -0.78 13.69 2.86
CA PHE A 49 -1.25 13.89 4.22
C PHE A 49 -2.33 14.99 4.27
N ASN A 50 -2.08 16.14 3.64
CA ASN A 50 -3.04 17.25 3.62
C ASN A 50 -4.35 16.87 2.92
N GLU A 51 -4.30 15.98 1.94
CA GLU A 51 -5.46 15.49 1.20
C GLU A 51 -6.09 14.25 1.85
N ARG A 52 -5.56 13.82 3.00
CA ARG A 52 -6.06 12.69 3.80
C ARG A 52 -5.93 11.32 3.13
N HIS A 53 -4.94 11.16 2.27
CA HIS A 53 -4.65 9.89 1.61
C HIS A 53 -3.56 9.07 2.29
N LEU A 54 -2.78 9.70 3.18
CA LEU A 54 -1.64 9.04 3.82
C LEU A 54 -2.06 8.39 5.14
N PHE A 55 -1.73 7.11 5.28
CA PHE A 55 -2.03 6.32 6.48
C PHE A 55 -0.76 5.74 7.05
N GLN A 56 -0.73 5.58 8.37
CA GLN A 56 0.35 4.91 9.09
C GLN A 56 -0.16 3.62 9.73
N ALA A 57 0.65 2.59 9.63
CA ALA A 57 0.41 1.32 10.31
C ALA A 57 1.37 1.22 11.48
N GLU A 58 0.84 0.89 12.66
CA GLU A 58 1.65 0.85 13.87
C GLU A 58 1.37 -0.37 14.71
N ILE A 59 2.40 -0.81 15.44
CA ILE A 59 2.32 -1.87 16.44
C ILE A 59 2.98 -1.33 17.69
N ASP A 60 2.24 -1.33 18.81
CA ASP A 60 2.74 -0.85 20.10
C ASP A 60 3.35 0.56 20.01
N GLY A 61 2.72 1.44 19.22
CA GLY A 61 3.16 2.81 19.05
C GLY A 61 4.30 3.02 18.06
N GLU A 62 4.86 1.95 17.49
CA GLU A 62 5.93 2.03 16.50
C GLU A 62 5.34 1.97 15.09
N ILE A 63 5.77 2.90 14.23
CA ILE A 63 5.37 2.89 12.82
C ILE A 63 6.11 1.75 12.13
N ILE A 64 5.36 0.83 11.51
CA ILE A 64 5.94 -0.33 10.81
C ILE A 64 5.61 -0.35 9.33
N GLY A 65 4.79 0.56 8.86
CA GLY A 65 4.40 0.63 7.46
C GLY A 65 3.45 1.77 7.21
N GLY A 66 2.91 1.81 6.01
CA GLY A 66 1.95 2.83 5.62
C GLY A 66 1.17 2.45 4.38
N ALA A 67 0.27 3.34 4.00
CA ALA A 67 -0.56 3.15 2.82
C ALA A 67 -1.00 4.49 2.25
N LEU A 68 -1.21 4.53 0.95
CA LEU A 68 -1.85 5.62 0.23
C LEU A 68 -3.20 5.10 -0.24
N LEU A 69 -4.28 5.66 0.31
CA LEU A 69 -5.63 5.20 0.05
C LEU A 69 -6.47 6.32 -0.55
N PHE A 70 -7.18 6.01 -1.64
CA PHE A 70 -8.00 6.97 -2.37
C PHE A 70 -9.42 6.45 -2.45
N LEU A 71 -10.32 7.11 -1.76
CA LEU A 71 -11.73 6.77 -1.79
C LEU A 71 -12.36 7.39 -3.03
N ILE A 72 -12.95 6.57 -3.89
CA ILE A 72 -13.50 7.00 -5.18
C ILE A 72 -14.94 6.47 -5.35
N ASP A 73 -15.59 6.85 -6.45
CA ASP A 73 -16.95 6.40 -6.77
C ASP A 73 -17.95 6.61 -5.62
N ASP A 74 -18.03 7.88 -5.15
CA ASP A 74 -18.92 8.28 -4.04
C ASP A 74 -18.72 7.43 -2.79
N GLY A 75 -17.46 7.01 -2.51
CA GLY A 75 -17.13 6.25 -1.32
C GLY A 75 -17.38 4.76 -1.44
N LYS A 76 -17.78 4.25 -2.60
CA LYS A 76 -18.07 2.84 -2.80
C LYS A 76 -16.86 2.02 -3.25
N MET A 77 -15.83 2.68 -3.75
CA MET A 77 -14.63 2.03 -4.25
C MET A 77 -13.40 2.62 -3.60
N LEU A 78 -12.45 1.78 -3.24
CA LEU A 78 -11.16 2.19 -2.70
C LEU A 78 -10.07 1.83 -3.69
N TYR A 79 -9.25 2.82 -4.06
CA TYR A 79 -8.03 2.59 -4.81
C TYR A 79 -6.86 2.58 -3.82
N ILE A 80 -6.15 1.44 -3.76
CA ILE A 80 -4.91 1.36 -2.99
C ILE A 80 -3.78 1.82 -3.89
N GLY A 81 -3.33 3.06 -3.68
CA GLY A 81 -2.22 3.61 -4.45
C GLY A 81 -0.90 2.97 -4.09
N ARG A 82 -0.67 2.79 -2.79
CA ARG A 82 0.53 2.14 -2.26
C ARG A 82 0.22 1.50 -0.93
N ILE A 83 0.93 0.40 -0.66
CA ILE A 83 0.94 -0.24 0.64
C ILE A 83 2.36 -0.77 0.86
N PHE A 84 2.91 -0.53 2.05
CA PHE A 84 4.29 -0.93 2.31
C PHE A 84 4.50 -1.22 3.79
N VAL A 85 5.42 -2.15 4.05
CA VAL A 85 5.85 -2.55 5.40
C VAL A 85 7.36 -2.43 5.44
N ASP A 86 7.90 -1.95 6.57
CA ASP A 86 9.34 -1.85 6.77
C ASP A 86 9.99 -3.21 6.53
N PRO A 87 11.02 -3.30 5.66
CA PRO A 87 11.66 -4.58 5.37
C PRO A 87 12.18 -5.34 6.58
N ILE A 88 12.53 -4.66 7.67
CA ILE A 88 12.97 -5.34 8.90
C ILE A 88 11.87 -6.18 9.53
N HIS A 89 10.62 -5.94 9.13
CA HIS A 89 9.46 -6.67 9.60
C HIS A 89 8.88 -7.63 8.55
N HIS A 90 9.55 -7.82 7.42
CA HIS A 90 9.08 -8.74 6.39
C HIS A 90 9.04 -10.18 6.92
N ARG A 91 8.14 -11.00 6.36
CA ARG A 91 7.92 -12.41 6.73
C ARG A 91 7.31 -12.61 8.11
N LYS A 92 6.72 -11.56 8.70
CA LYS A 92 6.00 -11.66 9.98
C LYS A 92 4.48 -11.67 9.80
N GLY A 93 4.00 -11.69 8.53
CA GLY A 93 2.57 -11.64 8.24
C GLY A 93 1.95 -10.25 8.36
N TYR A 94 2.74 -9.21 8.52
CA TYR A 94 2.23 -7.86 8.71
C TYR A 94 1.56 -7.30 7.45
N GLY A 95 2.03 -7.70 6.26
CA GLY A 95 1.38 -7.30 5.02
C GLY A 95 -0.06 -7.78 4.93
N ILE A 96 -0.31 -9.02 5.34
CA ILE A 96 -1.66 -9.60 5.35
C ILE A 96 -2.52 -8.86 6.38
N SER A 97 -1.99 -8.63 7.58
CA SER A 97 -2.70 -7.90 8.64
C SER A 97 -3.06 -6.48 8.18
N LEU A 98 -2.11 -5.81 7.54
CA LEU A 98 -2.32 -4.47 7.03
C LEU A 98 -3.43 -4.44 5.96
N MET A 99 -3.41 -5.40 5.02
CA MET A 99 -4.45 -5.47 3.99
C MET A 99 -5.84 -5.71 4.60
N LYS A 100 -5.94 -6.54 5.62
CA LYS A 100 -7.23 -6.76 6.30
C LYS A 100 -7.75 -5.47 6.94
N LEU A 101 -6.87 -4.68 7.53
CA LEU A 101 -7.25 -3.39 8.11
C LEU A 101 -7.67 -2.40 7.03
N VAL A 102 -6.96 -2.37 5.90
CA VAL A 102 -7.33 -1.52 4.76
C VAL A 102 -8.71 -1.90 4.23
N GLU A 103 -8.97 -3.21 4.08
CA GLU A 103 -10.25 -3.69 3.55
C GLU A 103 -11.44 -3.34 4.44
N SER A 104 -11.21 -3.16 5.73
CA SER A 104 -12.28 -2.84 6.68
C SER A 104 -12.33 -1.38 7.11
N TYR A 105 -11.39 -0.57 6.65
CA TYR A 105 -11.27 0.81 7.13
C TYR A 105 -12.48 1.69 6.79
N TYR A 106 -12.99 1.57 5.55
CA TYR A 106 -14.15 2.35 5.09
C TYR A 106 -15.35 1.42 4.96
N PRO A 107 -16.34 1.50 5.86
CA PRO A 107 -17.51 0.60 5.82
C PRO A 107 -18.34 0.70 4.54
N SER A 108 -18.29 1.86 3.87
CA SER A 108 -19.05 2.10 2.63
C SER A 108 -18.46 1.41 1.40
N VAL A 109 -17.19 0.98 1.45
CA VAL A 109 -16.49 0.43 0.29
C VAL A 109 -17.00 -0.95 -0.06
N LYS A 110 -17.33 -1.16 -1.34
CA LYS A 110 -17.81 -2.43 -1.88
C LYS A 110 -16.80 -3.10 -2.78
N LYS A 111 -15.83 -2.36 -3.29
CA LYS A 111 -14.80 -2.87 -4.20
C LYS A 111 -13.48 -2.19 -3.92
N ILE A 112 -12.40 -2.97 -3.96
CA ILE A 112 -11.05 -2.46 -3.86
C ILE A 112 -10.34 -2.72 -5.18
N VAL A 113 -9.64 -1.72 -5.69
CA VAL A 113 -8.84 -1.81 -6.92
C VAL A 113 -7.41 -1.40 -6.63
N LEU A 114 -6.48 -2.01 -7.33
CA LEU A 114 -5.07 -1.69 -7.22
C LEU A 114 -4.33 -2.12 -8.49
N ASP A 115 -3.10 -1.66 -8.62
CA ASP A 115 -2.19 -2.13 -9.66
C ASP A 115 -0.82 -2.45 -9.06
N THR A 116 -0.05 -3.28 -9.76
CA THR A 116 1.31 -3.62 -9.35
C THR A 116 2.15 -3.92 -10.60
N PRO A 117 3.46 -3.63 -10.56
CA PRO A 117 4.34 -3.92 -11.70
C PRO A 117 4.32 -5.40 -12.07
N LEU A 118 4.31 -5.68 -13.36
CA LEU A 118 4.30 -7.07 -13.86
C LEU A 118 5.52 -7.87 -13.38
N TRP A 119 6.68 -7.21 -13.25
CA TRP A 119 7.92 -7.89 -12.83
C TRP A 119 7.89 -8.31 -11.35
N ASN A 120 7.01 -7.73 -10.54
CA ASN A 120 7.00 -8.02 -9.10
C ASN A 120 6.19 -9.27 -8.79
N VAL A 121 6.84 -10.42 -8.89
CA VAL A 121 6.21 -11.73 -8.64
C VAL A 121 5.65 -11.80 -7.22
N ARG A 122 6.36 -11.22 -6.26
CA ARG A 122 5.96 -11.26 -4.85
C ARG A 122 4.61 -10.58 -4.63
N THR A 123 4.43 -9.36 -5.15
CA THR A 123 3.18 -8.63 -4.96
C THR A 123 2.04 -9.23 -5.79
N ASN A 124 2.31 -9.68 -7.01
CA ASN A 124 1.29 -10.36 -7.81
C ASN A 124 0.76 -11.60 -7.09
N ASP A 125 1.64 -12.44 -6.56
CA ASP A 125 1.23 -13.63 -5.79
C ASP A 125 0.51 -13.25 -4.51
N PHE A 126 0.99 -12.22 -3.82
CA PHE A 126 0.40 -11.73 -2.58
C PHE A 126 -1.07 -11.36 -2.76
N TYR A 127 -1.38 -10.55 -3.77
CA TYR A 127 -2.74 -10.11 -4.00
C TYR A 127 -3.65 -11.25 -4.45
N LYS A 128 -3.16 -12.15 -5.30
CA LYS A 128 -3.93 -13.34 -5.71
C LYS A 128 -4.31 -14.20 -4.51
N LYS A 129 -3.38 -14.42 -3.59
CA LYS A 129 -3.63 -15.20 -2.36
C LYS A 129 -4.66 -14.54 -1.46
N LEU A 130 -4.77 -13.22 -1.50
CA LEU A 130 -5.76 -12.48 -0.71
C LEU A 130 -7.13 -12.41 -1.37
N GLY A 131 -7.31 -13.05 -2.54
CA GLY A 131 -8.58 -13.10 -3.21
C GLY A 131 -8.80 -12.03 -4.27
N TYR A 132 -7.75 -11.29 -4.62
CA TYR A 132 -7.83 -10.31 -5.70
C TYR A 132 -7.73 -11.01 -7.05
N SER A 133 -8.52 -10.54 -8.02
CA SER A 133 -8.53 -11.07 -9.38
C SER A 133 -7.87 -10.07 -10.33
N GLU A 134 -6.99 -10.57 -11.19
CA GLU A 134 -6.41 -9.74 -12.23
C GLU A 134 -7.47 -9.50 -13.30
N VAL A 135 -7.81 -8.23 -13.55
CA VAL A 135 -8.87 -7.89 -14.51
C VAL A 135 -8.33 -7.39 -15.83
N LYS A 136 -7.10 -6.91 -15.86
CA LYS A 136 -6.41 -6.53 -17.09
C LYS A 136 -4.93 -6.36 -16.82
N ARG A 137 -4.13 -6.23 -17.88
CA ARG A 137 -2.73 -5.85 -17.77
C ARG A 137 -2.34 -5.02 -19.00
N ASP A 138 -1.33 -4.19 -18.82
CA ASP A 138 -0.70 -3.49 -19.93
C ASP A 138 0.79 -3.89 -19.98
N LYS A 139 1.63 -3.06 -20.59
CA LYS A 139 3.06 -3.37 -20.74
C LYS A 139 3.83 -3.31 -19.42
N GLU A 140 3.31 -2.61 -18.41
CA GLU A 140 4.02 -2.33 -17.17
C GLU A 140 3.34 -2.88 -15.93
N PHE A 141 2.00 -2.92 -15.93
CA PHE A 141 1.22 -3.21 -14.71
C PHE A 141 0.19 -4.29 -14.93
N ALA A 142 -0.09 -5.03 -13.86
CA ALA A 142 -1.27 -5.86 -13.71
C ALA A 142 -2.27 -5.13 -12.81
N TYR A 143 -3.54 -5.17 -13.16
CA TYR A 143 -4.63 -4.49 -12.46
C TYR A 143 -5.52 -5.50 -11.78
N TYR A 144 -5.76 -5.30 -10.49
CA TYR A 144 -6.50 -6.23 -9.64
C TYR A 144 -7.73 -5.60 -9.03
N GLN A 145 -8.73 -6.43 -8.76
CA GLN A 145 -9.89 -5.99 -7.99
C GLN A 145 -10.35 -7.09 -7.04
N LYS A 146 -11.02 -6.66 -5.98
CA LYS A 146 -11.69 -7.56 -5.05
C LYS A 146 -13.01 -6.94 -4.65
N ASP A 147 -14.09 -7.71 -4.75
CA ASP A 147 -15.40 -7.28 -4.25
C ASP A 147 -15.47 -7.64 -2.76
N LEU A 148 -15.92 -6.67 -1.96
CA LEU A 148 -16.10 -6.86 -0.53
C LEU A 148 -17.55 -7.19 -0.28
N ASP A 149 -17.82 -8.45 0.02
CA ASP A 149 -19.17 -8.89 0.33
C ASP A 149 -19.52 -8.59 1.76
N CYS A 150 -20.75 -8.23 1.98
CA CYS A 150 -21.30 -8.00 3.30
C CYS A 150 -21.73 -9.32 3.93
#